data_ef8dfcf24d04b1ca0a1686c68444e604
#
_entry.id   ef8dfcf24d04b1ca0a1686c68444e604
#
_cell.length_a   1.000
_cell.length_b   1.000
_cell.length_c   1.000
_cell.angle_alpha   90.00
_cell.angle_beta   90.00
_cell.angle_gamma   90.00
#
_symmetry.space_group_name_H-M   'P 1'
#
loop_
_entity.id
_entity.type
_entity.pdbx_description
1 polymer ?
#
loop_
_entity_poly.entity_id
_entity_poly.type
_entity_poly.pdbx_seq_one_letter_code
_entity_poly.pdbx_strand_id
1 'polypeptide(L)'
;MLNSTPVPNKLARTSLILGLFGWLFYLLQWCFDLTFGLLLAAFTAGSSAICSSVLDFLPFALWLVGIVSGHVALGQIRQTGAPGRAGAVWGLVLGYVGLAFTVLFIVIIIILVVTGVGAGLLYKINPSLPKY
;
A
#
# COMPACT_ATOMS: atom_id res chain seq x y z
N MET A 1 -6.94 -39.96 -26.25
CA MET A 1 -7.43 -38.64 -25.70
C MET A 1 -6.35 -38.09 -24.82
N LEU A 2 -5.61 -37.08 -25.32
CA LEU A 2 -4.58 -36.41 -24.54
C LEU A 2 -5.27 -35.56 -23.46
N ASN A 3 -5.16 -35.97 -22.19
CA ASN A 3 -5.57 -35.18 -21.04
C ASN A 3 -4.69 -33.94 -20.96
N SER A 4 -5.04 -32.89 -21.72
CA SER A 4 -4.44 -31.57 -21.53
C SER A 4 -4.92 -31.03 -20.18
N THR A 5 -4.07 -31.10 -19.17
CA THR A 5 -4.34 -30.43 -17.90
C THR A 5 -4.58 -28.95 -18.18
N PRO A 6 -5.72 -28.38 -17.77
CA PRO A 6 -6.04 -26.99 -18.04
C PRO A 6 -4.97 -26.08 -17.44
N VAL A 7 -4.31 -25.30 -18.28
CA VAL A 7 -3.23 -24.38 -17.88
C VAL A 7 -3.86 -23.22 -17.07
N PRO A 8 -3.43 -22.98 -15.84
CA PRO A 8 -3.96 -21.89 -15.03
C PRO A 8 -3.69 -20.53 -15.69
N ASN A 9 -4.66 -19.60 -15.54
CA ASN A 9 -4.54 -18.27 -16.13
C ASN A 9 -3.34 -17.53 -15.52
N LYS A 10 -2.37 -17.15 -16.38
CA LYS A 10 -1.14 -16.46 -15.95
C LYS A 10 -1.42 -15.14 -15.25
N LEU A 11 -2.42 -14.37 -15.70
CA LEU A 11 -2.79 -13.09 -15.10
C LEU A 11 -3.37 -13.25 -13.69
N ALA A 12 -4.12 -14.33 -13.43
CA ALA A 12 -4.62 -14.64 -12.09
C ALA A 12 -3.48 -14.87 -11.09
N ARG A 13 -2.45 -15.61 -11.52
CA ARG A 13 -1.25 -15.84 -10.71
C ARG A 13 -0.46 -14.55 -10.51
N THR A 14 -0.32 -13.73 -11.55
CA THR A 14 0.38 -12.44 -11.48
C THR A 14 -0.31 -11.48 -10.51
N SER A 15 -1.64 -11.37 -10.55
CA SER A 15 -2.42 -10.55 -9.61
C SER A 15 -2.18 -10.94 -8.16
N LEU A 16 -2.21 -12.24 -7.84
CA LEU A 16 -1.94 -12.73 -6.49
C LEU A 16 -0.52 -12.42 -6.04
N ILE A 17 0.47 -12.65 -6.92
CA ILE A 17 1.87 -12.36 -6.62
C ILE A 17 2.07 -10.87 -6.34
N LEU A 18 1.54 -9.99 -7.19
CA LEU A 18 1.65 -8.54 -7.00
C LEU A 18 0.98 -8.06 -5.71
N GLY A 19 -0.19 -8.62 -5.37
CA GLY A 19 -0.86 -8.33 -4.11
C GLY A 19 -0.01 -8.70 -2.89
N LEU A 20 0.59 -9.89 -2.90
CA LEU A 20 1.48 -10.36 -1.83
C LEU A 20 2.78 -9.56 -1.75
N PHE A 21 3.41 -9.27 -2.90
CA PHE A 21 4.62 -8.43 -2.94
C PHE A 21 4.36 -7.02 -2.45
N GLY A 22 3.21 -6.42 -2.78
CA GLY A 22 2.81 -5.13 -2.25
C GLY A 22 2.78 -5.12 -0.72
N TRP A 23 2.19 -6.15 -0.09
CA TRP A 23 2.17 -6.30 1.36
C TRP A 23 3.55 -6.56 1.96
N LEU A 24 4.36 -7.40 1.31
CA LEU A 24 5.73 -7.66 1.75
C LEU A 24 6.57 -6.38 1.75
N PHE A 25 6.53 -5.61 0.66
CA PHE A 25 7.22 -4.32 0.58
C PHE A 25 6.72 -3.32 1.62
N TYR A 26 5.41 -3.24 1.81
CA TYR A 26 4.80 -2.35 2.80
C TYR A 26 5.29 -2.68 4.23
N LEU A 27 5.31 -3.96 4.61
CA LEU A 27 5.79 -4.39 5.92
C LEU A 27 7.30 -4.15 6.09
N LEU A 28 8.10 -4.43 5.06
CA LEU A 28 9.54 -4.15 5.08
C LEU A 28 9.82 -2.65 5.23
N GLN A 29 9.07 -1.80 4.53
CA GLN A 29 9.18 -0.35 4.64
C GLN A 29 8.86 0.11 6.06
N TRP A 30 7.77 -0.35 6.64
CA TRP A 30 7.41 -0.04 8.03
C TRP A 30 8.47 -0.48 9.03
N CYS A 31 9.03 -1.69 8.87
CA CYS A 31 10.14 -2.14 9.72
C CYS A 31 11.37 -1.26 9.58
N PHE A 32 11.68 -0.82 8.36
CA PHE A 32 12.80 0.07 8.09
C PHE A 32 12.58 1.45 8.72
N ASP A 33 11.40 2.04 8.55
CA ASP A 33 11.08 3.37 9.08
C ASP A 33 11.06 3.39 10.61
N LEU A 34 10.56 2.34 11.25
CA LEU A 34 10.58 2.22 12.71
C LEU A 34 11.98 2.03 13.30
N THR A 35 12.87 1.32 12.59
CA THR A 35 14.23 1.02 13.10
C THR A 35 15.23 2.10 12.71
N PHE A 36 15.24 2.54 11.48
CA PHE A 36 16.25 3.44 10.93
C PHE A 36 15.73 4.85 10.64
N GLY A 37 14.42 5.04 10.42
CA GLY A 37 13.84 6.32 10.02
C GLY A 37 14.08 7.41 11.06
N LEU A 38 13.89 7.12 12.34
CA LEU A 38 14.15 8.03 13.45
C LEU A 38 15.65 8.40 13.55
N LEU A 39 16.51 7.41 13.38
CA LEU A 39 17.96 7.61 13.44
C LEU A 39 18.44 8.45 12.25
N LEU A 40 18.02 8.12 11.05
CA LEU A 40 18.36 8.84 9.83
C LEU A 40 17.79 10.26 9.81
N ALA A 41 16.57 10.47 10.30
CA ALA A 41 15.97 11.80 10.41
C ALA A 41 16.80 12.72 11.33
N ALA A 42 17.32 12.19 12.43
CA ALA A 42 18.20 12.94 13.34
C ALA A 42 19.55 13.36 12.69
N PHE A 43 20.13 12.48 11.86
CA PHE A 43 21.42 12.76 11.21
C PHE A 43 21.33 13.58 9.92
N THR A 44 20.21 13.49 9.19
CA THR A 44 20.09 14.06 7.83
C THR A 44 19.23 15.33 7.78
N ALA A 45 18.84 15.88 8.95
CA ALA A 45 17.98 17.06 9.06
C ALA A 45 16.69 16.95 8.18
N GLY A 46 16.13 15.72 8.07
CA GLY A 46 14.88 15.47 7.37
C GLY A 46 15.01 15.16 5.87
N SER A 47 16.20 15.24 5.26
CA SER A 47 16.36 14.91 3.82
C SER A 47 16.10 13.43 3.51
N SER A 48 16.28 12.54 4.49
CA SER A 48 15.91 11.12 4.39
C SER A 48 14.39 10.89 4.19
N ALA A 49 13.56 11.78 4.73
CA ALA A 49 12.12 11.70 4.60
C ALA A 49 11.64 11.84 3.14
N ILE A 50 12.36 12.60 2.32
CA ILE A 50 12.04 12.74 0.88
C ILE A 50 12.38 11.45 0.14
N CYS A 51 13.47 10.79 0.49
CA CYS A 51 13.90 9.55 -0.15
C CYS A 51 12.99 8.36 0.23
N SER A 52 12.55 8.29 1.50
CA SER A 52 11.61 7.25 1.95
C SER A 52 10.24 7.41 1.31
N SER A 53 9.73 8.64 1.17
CA SER A 53 8.41 8.89 0.59
C SER A 53 8.29 8.43 -0.87
N VAL A 54 9.37 8.42 -1.65
CA VAL A 54 9.37 7.86 -3.02
C VAL A 54 9.20 6.34 -2.98
N LEU A 55 9.82 5.65 -2.03
CA LEU A 55 9.70 4.21 -1.86
C LEU A 55 8.31 3.78 -1.36
N ASP A 56 7.61 4.66 -0.62
CA ASP A 56 6.25 4.42 -0.14
C ASP A 56 5.22 4.30 -1.28
N PHE A 57 5.49 4.88 -2.44
CA PHE A 57 4.64 4.73 -3.62
C PHE A 57 4.74 3.35 -4.29
N LEU A 58 5.78 2.58 -4.04
CA LEU A 58 5.98 1.28 -4.67
C LEU A 58 4.89 0.26 -4.31
N PRO A 59 4.54 0.04 -3.03
CA PRO A 59 3.43 -0.84 -2.66
C PRO A 59 2.11 -0.41 -3.30
N PHE A 60 1.83 0.89 -3.33
CA PHE A 60 0.64 1.45 -3.93
C PHE A 60 0.54 1.12 -5.43
N ALA A 61 1.64 1.30 -6.18
CA ALA A 61 1.70 0.93 -7.59
C ALA A 61 1.50 -0.58 -7.80
N LEU A 62 2.10 -1.43 -6.96
CA LEU A 62 1.94 -2.89 -7.03
C LEU A 62 0.49 -3.31 -6.79
N TRP A 63 -0.22 -2.70 -5.83
CA TRP A 63 -1.62 -2.99 -5.58
C TRP A 63 -2.52 -2.54 -6.74
N LEU A 64 -2.27 -1.36 -7.33
CA LEU A 64 -3.03 -0.90 -8.51
C LEU A 64 -2.87 -1.87 -9.69
N VAL A 65 -1.63 -2.26 -10.02
CA VAL A 65 -1.37 -3.22 -11.09
C VAL A 65 -1.98 -4.59 -10.76
N GLY A 66 -1.91 -5.01 -9.49
CA GLY A 66 -2.54 -6.24 -8.99
C GLY A 66 -4.06 -6.23 -9.18
N ILE A 67 -4.72 -5.12 -8.87
CA ILE A 67 -6.17 -4.95 -9.05
C ILE A 67 -6.55 -5.01 -10.53
N VAL A 68 -5.86 -4.24 -11.37
CA VAL A 68 -6.12 -4.22 -12.82
C VAL A 68 -5.94 -5.61 -13.43
N SER A 69 -4.82 -6.28 -13.12
CA SER A 69 -4.55 -7.63 -13.63
C SER A 69 -5.55 -8.66 -13.10
N GLY A 70 -6.03 -8.51 -11.88
CA GLY A 70 -7.06 -9.35 -11.27
C GLY A 70 -8.41 -9.22 -11.97
N HIS A 71 -8.85 -8.01 -12.30
CA HIS A 71 -10.08 -7.78 -13.05
C HIS A 71 -10.02 -8.36 -14.47
N VAL A 72 -8.90 -8.12 -15.16
CA VAL A 72 -8.69 -8.69 -16.51
C VAL A 72 -8.69 -10.22 -16.45
N ALA A 73 -8.00 -10.81 -15.45
CA ALA A 73 -7.97 -12.25 -15.26
C ALA A 73 -9.37 -12.83 -15.02
N LEU A 74 -10.20 -12.20 -14.18
CA LEU A 74 -11.58 -12.66 -13.94
C LEU A 74 -12.44 -12.59 -15.20
N GLY A 75 -12.28 -11.53 -16.01
CA GLY A 75 -12.95 -11.40 -17.29
C GLY A 75 -12.59 -12.55 -18.24
N GLN A 76 -11.31 -12.87 -18.37
CA GLN A 76 -10.83 -13.98 -19.21
C GLN A 76 -11.30 -15.34 -18.69
N ILE A 77 -11.21 -15.58 -17.39
CA ILE A 77 -11.65 -16.84 -16.77
C ILE A 77 -13.16 -17.07 -17.00
N ARG A 78 -13.95 -15.99 -16.92
CA ARG A 78 -15.38 -16.06 -17.19
C ARG A 78 -15.71 -16.46 -18.64
N GLN A 79 -14.88 -16.02 -19.59
CA GLN A 79 -15.08 -16.32 -21.02
C GLN A 79 -14.54 -17.71 -21.41
N THR A 80 -13.41 -18.11 -20.84
CA THR A 80 -12.67 -19.32 -21.25
C THR A 80 -12.92 -20.53 -20.36
N GLY A 81 -13.51 -20.35 -19.15
CA GLY A 81 -13.64 -21.41 -18.15
C GLY A 81 -12.29 -21.86 -17.55
N ALA A 82 -11.19 -21.11 -17.79
CA ALA A 82 -9.85 -21.46 -17.32
C ALA A 82 -9.79 -21.52 -15.78
N PRO A 83 -8.99 -22.43 -15.20
CA PRO A 83 -8.79 -22.50 -13.76
C PRO A 83 -7.95 -21.30 -13.27
N GLY A 84 -8.14 -20.94 -11.96
CA GLY A 84 -7.34 -19.86 -11.34
C GLY A 84 -8.20 -18.72 -10.76
N ARG A 85 -9.52 -18.87 -10.74
CA ARG A 85 -10.45 -17.86 -10.20
C ARG A 85 -10.10 -17.44 -8.76
N ALA A 86 -9.75 -18.40 -7.91
CA ALA A 86 -9.36 -18.10 -6.53
C ALA A 86 -8.15 -17.17 -6.45
N GLY A 87 -7.11 -17.40 -7.26
CA GLY A 87 -5.92 -16.54 -7.30
C GLY A 87 -6.24 -15.11 -7.73
N ALA A 88 -7.10 -14.93 -8.75
CA ALA A 88 -7.53 -13.61 -9.19
C ALA A 88 -8.35 -12.88 -8.11
N VAL A 89 -9.25 -13.58 -7.42
CA VAL A 89 -10.05 -12.98 -6.33
C VAL A 89 -9.17 -12.59 -5.15
N TRP A 90 -8.27 -13.46 -4.71
CA TRP A 90 -7.35 -13.13 -3.61
C TRP A 90 -6.41 -11.98 -3.97
N GLY A 91 -5.91 -11.91 -5.20
CA GLY A 91 -5.12 -10.78 -5.67
C GLY A 91 -5.88 -9.45 -5.62
N LEU A 92 -7.17 -9.46 -6.02
CA LEU A 92 -8.05 -8.31 -5.89
C LEU A 92 -8.30 -7.91 -4.44
N VAL A 93 -8.62 -8.87 -3.57
CA VAL A 93 -8.87 -8.60 -2.14
C VAL A 93 -7.64 -7.97 -1.51
N LEU A 94 -6.46 -8.56 -1.70
CA LEU A 94 -5.20 -8.03 -1.16
C LEU A 94 -4.89 -6.62 -1.68
N GLY A 95 -5.13 -6.37 -2.98
CA GLY A 95 -4.95 -5.06 -3.59
C GLY A 95 -5.89 -4.00 -3.00
N TYR A 96 -7.19 -4.29 -2.91
CA TYR A 96 -8.16 -3.36 -2.34
C TYR A 96 -7.96 -3.10 -0.85
N VAL A 97 -7.63 -4.13 -0.08
CA VAL A 97 -7.31 -3.99 1.35
C VAL A 97 -6.06 -3.12 1.52
N GLY A 98 -5.02 -3.33 0.71
CA GLY A 98 -3.82 -2.50 0.72
C GLY A 98 -4.11 -1.03 0.40
N LEU A 99 -4.91 -0.78 -0.65
CA LEU A 99 -5.35 0.57 -1.02
C LEU A 99 -6.16 1.24 0.11
N ALA A 100 -7.14 0.54 0.68
CA ALA A 100 -7.96 1.06 1.76
C ALA A 100 -7.11 1.41 3.00
N PHE A 101 -6.12 0.58 3.32
CA PHE A 101 -5.17 0.83 4.41
C PHE A 101 -4.34 2.09 4.15
N THR A 102 -3.83 2.26 2.93
CA THR A 102 -3.06 3.45 2.54
C THR A 102 -3.90 4.72 2.63
N VAL A 103 -5.14 4.70 2.11
CA VAL A 103 -6.04 5.86 2.19
C VAL A 103 -6.36 6.21 3.64
N LEU A 104 -6.68 5.22 4.47
CA LEU A 104 -6.94 5.43 5.89
C LEU A 104 -5.74 6.06 6.60
N PHE A 105 -4.54 5.55 6.32
CA PHE A 105 -3.29 6.07 6.89
C PHE A 105 -3.05 7.53 6.48
N ILE A 106 -3.23 7.86 5.20
CA ILE A 106 -3.10 9.24 4.70
C ILE A 106 -4.09 10.17 5.41
N VAL A 107 -5.35 9.76 5.56
CA VAL A 107 -6.37 10.55 6.26
C VAL A 107 -5.97 10.81 7.72
N ILE A 108 -5.47 9.78 8.43
CA ILE A 108 -4.99 9.92 9.80
C ILE A 108 -3.83 10.93 9.87
N ILE A 109 -2.84 10.83 8.98
CA ILE A 109 -1.71 11.75 8.94
C ILE A 109 -2.18 13.19 8.67
N ILE A 110 -3.09 13.39 7.72
CA ILE A 110 -3.66 14.73 7.44
C ILE A 110 -4.32 15.30 8.70
N ILE A 111 -5.14 14.51 9.39
CA ILE A 111 -5.80 14.96 10.62
C ILE A 111 -4.75 15.35 11.68
N LEU A 112 -3.73 14.52 11.90
CA LEU A 112 -2.67 14.79 12.87
C LEU A 112 -1.88 16.06 12.52
N VAL A 113 -1.54 16.26 11.24
CA VAL A 113 -0.82 17.45 10.78
C VAL A 113 -1.68 18.69 10.95
N VAL A 114 -2.95 18.66 10.52
CA VAL A 114 -3.86 19.81 10.62
C VAL A 114 -4.11 20.19 12.08
N THR A 115 -4.37 19.22 12.96
CA THR A 115 -4.59 19.46 14.39
C THR A 115 -3.31 19.90 15.10
N GLY A 116 -2.17 19.29 14.79
CA GLY A 116 -0.87 19.67 15.37
C GLY A 116 -0.42 21.07 14.95
N VAL A 117 -0.53 21.42 13.68
CA VAL A 117 -0.23 22.78 13.19
C VAL A 117 -1.23 23.78 13.76
N GLY A 118 -2.52 23.44 13.80
CA GLY A 118 -3.57 24.29 14.39
C GLY A 118 -3.29 24.60 15.86
N ALA A 119 -2.96 23.58 16.66
CA ALA A 119 -2.62 23.76 18.08
C ALA A 119 -1.35 24.63 18.25
N GLY A 120 -0.33 24.42 17.42
CA GLY A 120 0.90 25.24 17.44
C GLY A 120 0.65 26.71 17.10
N LEU A 121 -0.21 27.00 16.13
CA LEU A 121 -0.60 28.36 15.78
C LEU A 121 -1.40 29.05 16.89
N LEU A 122 -2.38 28.34 17.48
CA LEU A 122 -3.15 28.86 18.60
C LEU A 122 -2.27 29.21 19.81
N TYR A 123 -1.29 28.36 20.13
CA TYR A 123 -0.31 28.61 21.20
C TYR A 123 0.57 29.83 20.91
N LYS A 124 0.97 30.03 19.65
CA LYS A 124 1.78 31.18 19.24
C LYS A 124 1.00 32.50 19.35
N ILE A 125 -0.32 32.48 19.08
CA ILE A 125 -1.21 33.65 19.19
C ILE A 125 -1.61 33.93 20.65
N ASN A 126 -1.83 32.89 21.43
CA ASN A 126 -2.25 33.01 22.82
C ASN A 126 -1.44 32.06 23.74
N PRO A 127 -0.26 32.53 24.22
CA PRO A 127 0.65 31.71 25.04
C PRO A 127 0.12 31.38 26.45
N SER A 128 -1.03 31.93 26.84
CA SER A 128 -1.70 31.62 28.11
C SER A 128 -2.56 30.35 28.07
N LEU A 129 -2.69 29.70 26.90
CA LEU A 129 -3.42 28.44 26.78
C LEU A 129 -2.67 27.29 27.50
N PRO A 130 -3.39 26.39 28.19
CA PRO A 130 -2.76 25.25 28.85
C PRO A 130 -2.01 24.37 27.84
N LYS A 131 -0.80 23.98 28.19
CA LYS A 131 -0.01 23.00 27.43
C LYS A 131 -0.57 21.61 27.77
N TYR A 132 -1.18 20.96 26.80
CA TYR A 132 -1.60 19.56 26.90
C TYR A 132 -0.48 18.64 26.42
#